data_82b1925a65945718d6755d548c0b9db8
#
_entry.id   82b1925a65945718d6755d548c0b9db8
#
_cell.length_a   1.000
_cell.length_b   1.000
_cell.length_c   1.000
_cell.angle_alpha   90.00
_cell.angle_beta   90.00
_cell.angle_gamma   90.00
#
_symmetry.space_group_name_H-M   'P 1'
#
loop_
_entity.id
_entity.type
_entity.pdbx_description
1 polymer ?
#
loop_
_entity_poly.entity_id
_entity_poly.type
_entity_poly.pdbx_seq_one_letter_code
_entity_poly.pdbx_strand_id
1 'polypeptide(L)'
;VSAIVLGLADFNGLPDTRTWQDNITDDADLAGYLACHENGMTFKNLVGAAGVGTFGGSEDHTAMVCSKDGQLGQFRFCPIRLQQRVPFPEDMSFVVIVSGVAAEKTGAARDLYNAASLATREIIERWNSTTGREDAVLGDALVADPNAEKLHEVVSDRADLTRRLDHFLTESESIIPEASKALACGDLERFGRMADESQRAAEDLLGNQVPQTSALARIARELGATGATSFGAGFGGSVWALVPNAEAPEFASTWLGKYRDEYSEEAGQAVTVVTRPGPSARRLD
;
A
#
# COMPACT_ATOMS: atom_id res chain seq x y z
N VAL A 1 -1.65 15.56 -4.06
CA VAL A 1 -1.79 15.46 -5.52
C VAL A 1 -3.26 15.32 -5.90
N SER A 2 -3.98 14.25 -5.49
CA SER A 2 -5.35 13.94 -5.94
C SER A 2 -6.35 15.07 -5.77
N ALA A 3 -6.43 15.70 -4.60
CA ALA A 3 -7.38 16.81 -4.37
C ALA A 3 -7.15 18.00 -5.31
N ILE A 4 -5.88 18.32 -5.59
CA ILE A 4 -5.53 19.41 -6.51
C ILE A 4 -5.90 19.04 -7.95
N VAL A 5 -5.57 17.83 -8.38
CA VAL A 5 -5.88 17.36 -9.75
C VAL A 5 -7.39 17.32 -9.98
N LEU A 6 -8.14 16.75 -9.03
CA LEU A 6 -9.60 16.68 -9.11
C LEU A 6 -10.24 18.07 -9.10
N GLY A 7 -9.78 18.96 -8.21
CA GLY A 7 -10.28 20.34 -8.17
C GLY A 7 -9.98 21.13 -9.46
N LEU A 8 -8.78 20.98 -10.02
CA LEU A 8 -8.42 21.61 -11.29
C LEU A 8 -9.18 21.01 -12.47
N ALA A 9 -9.40 19.70 -12.48
CA ALA A 9 -10.18 19.04 -13.52
C ALA A 9 -11.63 19.53 -13.51
N ASP A 10 -12.26 19.59 -12.35
CA ASP A 10 -13.62 20.11 -12.18
C ASP A 10 -13.71 21.60 -12.58
N PHE A 11 -12.81 22.44 -12.06
CA PHE A 11 -12.77 23.87 -12.37
C PHE A 11 -12.63 24.16 -13.88
N ASN A 12 -11.88 23.33 -14.61
CA ASN A 12 -11.66 23.50 -16.05
C ASN A 12 -12.64 22.69 -16.92
N GLY A 13 -13.62 22.01 -16.35
CA GLY A 13 -14.60 21.21 -17.07
C GLY A 13 -13.96 20.03 -17.83
N LEU A 14 -12.82 19.48 -17.35
CA LEU A 14 -12.14 18.38 -18.04
C LEU A 14 -12.99 17.11 -18.12
N PRO A 15 -13.81 16.75 -17.11
CA PRO A 15 -14.68 15.57 -17.18
C PRO A 15 -15.67 15.60 -18.35
N ASP A 16 -16.03 16.79 -18.84
CA ASP A 16 -16.95 16.98 -19.97
C ASP A 16 -16.25 16.91 -21.34
N THR A 17 -14.92 16.83 -21.34
CA THR A 17 -14.15 16.74 -22.58
C THR A 17 -14.12 15.30 -23.10
N ARG A 18 -14.15 15.15 -24.46
CA ARG A 18 -14.01 13.85 -25.08
C ARG A 18 -12.71 13.14 -24.70
N THR A 19 -11.60 13.89 -24.62
CA THR A 19 -10.30 13.34 -24.24
C THR A 19 -10.33 12.71 -22.83
N TRP A 20 -11.03 13.33 -21.88
CA TRP A 20 -11.20 12.74 -20.55
C TRP A 20 -12.06 11.49 -20.61
N GLN A 21 -13.23 11.58 -21.21
CA GLN A 21 -14.22 10.49 -21.30
C GLN A 21 -13.68 9.25 -22.02
N ASP A 22 -12.84 9.43 -23.04
CA ASP A 22 -12.22 8.33 -23.78
C ASP A 22 -11.13 7.59 -22.95
N ASN A 23 -10.61 8.21 -21.90
CA ASN A 23 -9.50 7.66 -21.11
C ASN A 23 -9.84 7.31 -19.64
N ILE A 24 -10.79 8.03 -19.04
CA ILE A 24 -11.16 7.86 -17.63
C ILE A 24 -12.65 7.52 -17.59
N THR A 25 -12.94 6.21 -17.53
CA THR A 25 -14.29 5.67 -17.65
C THR A 25 -14.90 5.26 -16.31
N ASP A 26 -14.05 5.07 -15.29
CA ASP A 26 -14.45 4.69 -13.94
C ASP A 26 -13.42 5.16 -12.90
N ASP A 27 -13.70 4.86 -11.63
CA ASP A 27 -12.84 5.21 -10.50
C ASP A 27 -11.46 4.53 -10.56
N ALA A 28 -11.38 3.32 -11.11
CA ALA A 28 -10.10 2.61 -11.26
C ALA A 28 -9.21 3.27 -12.33
N ASP A 29 -9.80 3.71 -13.43
CA ASP A 29 -9.12 4.52 -14.45
C ASP A 29 -8.64 5.84 -13.85
N LEU A 30 -9.47 6.51 -13.04
CA LEU A 30 -9.11 7.75 -12.37
C LEU A 30 -7.93 7.54 -11.41
N ALA A 31 -7.97 6.50 -10.58
CA ALA A 31 -6.86 6.15 -9.68
C ALA A 31 -5.57 5.85 -10.46
N GLY A 32 -5.66 5.12 -11.57
CA GLY A 32 -4.54 4.85 -12.47
C GLY A 32 -3.96 6.11 -13.11
N TYR A 33 -4.81 7.01 -13.56
CA TYR A 33 -4.41 8.30 -14.10
C TYR A 33 -3.66 9.15 -13.06
N LEU A 34 -4.19 9.24 -11.84
CA LEU A 34 -3.57 9.99 -10.75
C LEU A 34 -2.19 9.43 -10.39
N ALA A 35 -2.04 8.11 -10.33
CA ALA A 35 -0.76 7.46 -10.09
C ALA A 35 0.24 7.72 -11.23
N CYS A 36 -0.19 7.60 -12.48
CA CYS A 36 0.65 7.92 -13.64
C CYS A 36 1.06 9.39 -13.66
N HIS A 37 0.14 10.30 -13.32
CA HIS A 37 0.42 11.72 -13.23
C HIS A 37 1.49 12.03 -12.17
N GLU A 38 1.38 11.44 -10.97
CA GLU A 38 2.40 11.58 -9.92
C GLU A 38 3.78 11.08 -10.37
N ASN A 39 3.82 9.97 -11.08
CA ASN A 39 5.07 9.36 -11.54
C ASN A 39 5.58 9.91 -12.88
N GLY A 40 4.86 10.82 -13.52
CA GLY A 40 5.21 11.35 -14.86
C GLY A 40 5.02 10.35 -16.00
N MET A 41 4.22 9.32 -15.78
CA MET A 41 3.96 8.26 -16.75
C MET A 41 2.74 8.56 -17.62
N THR A 42 2.72 8.00 -18.82
CA THR A 42 1.57 8.04 -19.71
C THR A 42 0.47 7.10 -19.20
N PHE A 43 -0.76 7.59 -19.15
CA PHE A 43 -1.95 6.81 -18.83
C PHE A 43 -2.84 6.68 -20.08
N LYS A 44 -2.96 5.49 -20.64
CA LYS A 44 -3.66 5.26 -21.93
C LYS A 44 -3.15 6.25 -23.00
N ASN A 45 -4.03 7.12 -23.50
CA ASN A 45 -3.66 8.14 -24.50
C ASN A 45 -3.29 9.51 -23.89
N LEU A 46 -3.29 9.63 -22.56
CA LEU A 46 -2.89 10.85 -21.85
C LEU A 46 -1.38 10.81 -21.60
N VAL A 47 -0.65 11.60 -22.38
CA VAL A 47 0.82 11.62 -22.34
C VAL A 47 1.31 12.14 -21.00
N GLY A 48 2.24 11.39 -20.39
CA GLY A 48 2.89 11.78 -19.16
C GLY A 48 3.78 13.01 -19.31
N ALA A 49 4.00 13.69 -18.20
CA ALA A 49 4.89 14.84 -18.09
C ALA A 49 5.94 14.57 -16.99
N ALA A 50 6.55 15.60 -16.42
CA ALA A 50 7.45 15.45 -15.29
C ALA A 50 6.67 15.02 -14.03
N GLY A 51 7.06 13.89 -13.44
CA GLY A 51 6.55 13.44 -12.15
C GLY A 51 7.35 13.99 -10.98
N VAL A 52 7.01 13.56 -9.76
CA VAL A 52 7.69 13.99 -8.51
C VAL A 52 9.04 13.29 -8.29
N GLY A 53 9.42 12.36 -9.17
CA GLY A 53 10.70 11.64 -9.12
C GLY A 53 10.70 10.38 -8.27
N THR A 54 9.53 9.94 -7.81
CA THR A 54 9.32 8.63 -7.19
C THR A 54 8.65 7.67 -8.18
N PHE A 55 8.92 6.37 -8.02
CA PHE A 55 8.25 5.31 -8.78
C PHE A 55 7.21 4.61 -7.89
N GLY A 56 6.26 5.40 -7.38
CA GLY A 56 5.19 4.91 -6.51
C GLY A 56 4.17 4.06 -7.26
N GLY A 57 3.45 3.25 -6.50
CA GLY A 57 2.28 2.51 -6.98
C GLY A 57 1.03 3.38 -7.05
N SER A 58 -0.10 2.71 -7.19
CA SER A 58 -1.44 3.34 -7.25
C SER A 58 -2.23 3.20 -5.95
N GLU A 59 -1.63 2.65 -4.89
CA GLU A 59 -2.32 2.30 -3.64
C GLU A 59 -3.07 3.48 -3.04
N ASP A 60 -2.36 4.60 -2.79
CA ASP A 60 -2.93 5.81 -2.20
C ASP A 60 -4.10 6.36 -3.02
N HIS A 61 -3.92 6.40 -4.34
CA HIS A 61 -4.93 6.90 -5.27
C HIS A 61 -6.14 5.95 -5.33
N THR A 62 -5.89 4.63 -5.34
CA THR A 62 -6.95 3.61 -5.30
C THR A 62 -7.73 3.70 -3.99
N ALA A 63 -7.05 3.84 -2.85
CA ALA A 63 -7.69 4.01 -1.57
C ALA A 63 -8.55 5.28 -1.52
N MET A 64 -8.06 6.41 -2.06
CA MET A 64 -8.82 7.67 -2.05
C MET A 64 -10.02 7.67 -2.99
N VAL A 65 -9.91 7.05 -4.15
CA VAL A 65 -10.96 7.17 -5.20
C VAL A 65 -11.91 5.98 -5.21
N CYS A 66 -11.41 4.77 -4.89
CA CYS A 66 -12.18 3.54 -4.99
C CYS A 66 -12.73 3.02 -3.66
N SER A 67 -12.53 3.73 -2.53
CA SER A 67 -13.03 3.32 -1.22
C SER A 67 -14.55 3.22 -1.18
N LYS A 68 -15.05 2.40 -0.26
CA LYS A 68 -16.47 2.37 0.14
C LYS A 68 -16.60 2.33 1.63
N ASP A 69 -17.58 3.06 2.12
CA ASP A 69 -17.91 3.13 3.54
C ASP A 69 -18.14 1.72 4.12
N GLY A 70 -17.53 1.43 5.26
CA GLY A 70 -17.64 0.17 5.97
C GLY A 70 -17.08 -1.06 5.24
N GLN A 71 -16.23 -0.90 4.22
CA GLN A 71 -15.67 -2.01 3.46
C GLN A 71 -14.17 -1.84 3.19
N LEU A 72 -13.44 -2.96 3.16
CA LEU A 72 -12.08 -3.02 2.62
C LEU A 72 -12.13 -3.56 1.19
N GLY A 73 -11.38 -2.93 0.28
CA GLY A 73 -11.27 -3.36 -1.11
C GLY A 73 -9.95 -4.07 -1.37
N GLN A 74 -10.01 -5.26 -1.97
CA GLN A 74 -8.82 -5.92 -2.52
C GLN A 74 -8.76 -5.60 -4.01
N PHE A 75 -7.63 -5.07 -4.46
CA PHE A 75 -7.43 -4.66 -5.85
C PHE A 75 -6.19 -5.32 -6.45
N ARG A 76 -6.27 -5.68 -7.73
CA ARG A 76 -5.09 -5.92 -8.55
C ARG A 76 -4.43 -4.57 -8.84
N PHE A 77 -3.09 -4.54 -8.83
CA PHE A 77 -2.32 -3.31 -8.97
C PHE A 77 -2.29 -2.72 -10.39
N CYS A 78 -2.01 -3.53 -11.39
CA CYS A 78 -1.79 -3.02 -12.75
C CYS A 78 -2.32 -4.02 -13.81
N PRO A 79 -3.32 -3.63 -14.60
CA PRO A 79 -4.17 -2.47 -14.38
C PRO A 79 -4.95 -2.58 -13.07
N ILE A 80 -5.36 -1.45 -12.48
CA ILE A 80 -6.16 -1.44 -11.26
C ILE A 80 -7.49 -2.13 -11.55
N ARG A 81 -7.80 -3.19 -10.79
CA ARG A 81 -9.06 -3.92 -10.90
C ARG A 81 -9.51 -4.38 -9.53
N LEU A 82 -10.74 -4.07 -9.19
CA LEU A 82 -11.37 -4.61 -7.98
C LEU A 82 -11.49 -6.13 -8.12
N GLN A 83 -10.93 -6.85 -7.16
CA GLN A 83 -11.06 -8.31 -7.04
C GLN A 83 -12.22 -8.67 -6.14
N GLN A 84 -12.30 -8.05 -4.96
CA GLN A 84 -13.40 -8.22 -4.03
C GLN A 84 -13.52 -7.06 -3.04
N ARG A 85 -14.67 -6.97 -2.39
CA ARG A 85 -14.90 -6.13 -1.22
C ARG A 85 -15.29 -6.99 -0.04
N VAL A 86 -14.74 -6.68 1.12
CA VAL A 86 -15.00 -7.38 2.36
C VAL A 86 -15.61 -6.39 3.36
N PRO A 87 -16.75 -6.70 3.97
CA PRO A 87 -17.31 -5.89 5.04
C PRO A 87 -16.30 -5.74 6.19
N PHE A 88 -16.13 -4.52 6.66
CA PHE A 88 -15.32 -4.25 7.85
C PHE A 88 -16.18 -4.46 9.10
N PRO A 89 -15.69 -5.14 10.16
CA PRO A 89 -16.46 -5.41 11.36
C PRO A 89 -16.98 -4.11 12.01
N GLU A 90 -18.26 -4.06 12.36
CA GLU A 90 -18.89 -2.85 12.90
C GLU A 90 -18.37 -2.47 14.28
N ASP A 91 -17.90 -3.43 15.05
CA ASP A 91 -17.39 -3.30 16.42
C ASP A 91 -15.88 -3.01 16.49
N MET A 92 -15.19 -2.91 15.34
CA MET A 92 -13.74 -2.67 15.27
C MET A 92 -13.41 -1.30 14.69
N SER A 93 -12.24 -0.78 15.09
CA SER A 93 -11.63 0.44 14.55
C SER A 93 -10.16 0.24 14.23
N PHE A 94 -9.66 0.98 13.29
CA PHE A 94 -8.23 1.21 13.15
C PHE A 94 -7.79 2.36 14.05
N VAL A 95 -6.74 2.14 14.81
CA VAL A 95 -5.95 3.21 15.43
C VAL A 95 -4.67 3.34 14.61
N VAL A 96 -4.38 4.52 14.13
CA VAL A 96 -3.18 4.82 13.33
C VAL A 96 -2.28 5.72 14.15
N ILE A 97 -0.99 5.40 14.22
CA ILE A 97 0.05 6.32 14.72
C ILE A 97 0.93 6.74 13.55
N VAL A 98 1.09 8.05 13.38
CA VAL A 98 2.18 8.63 12.59
C VAL A 98 3.40 8.66 13.50
N SER A 99 4.49 8.01 13.11
CA SER A 99 5.65 7.75 13.99
C SER A 99 6.44 9.01 14.39
N GLY A 100 6.26 10.11 13.68
CA GLY A 100 7.13 11.30 13.80
C GLY A 100 8.41 11.20 12.95
N VAL A 101 8.73 10.03 12.43
CA VAL A 101 9.81 9.85 11.44
C VAL A 101 9.23 10.13 10.06
N ALA A 102 9.71 11.20 9.43
CA ALA A 102 9.26 11.55 8.08
C ALA A 102 9.71 10.47 7.07
N ALA A 103 8.75 9.90 6.35
CA ALA A 103 9.03 9.11 5.17
C ALA A 103 9.41 10.07 4.02
N GLU A 104 10.64 10.58 4.05
CA GLU A 104 11.08 11.60 3.08
C GLU A 104 11.21 10.97 1.68
N LYS A 105 10.38 11.45 0.74
CA LYS A 105 10.47 11.09 -0.68
C LYS A 105 11.53 11.94 -1.43
N THR A 106 12.56 12.45 -0.71
CA THR A 106 13.62 13.29 -1.26
C THR A 106 15.01 12.78 -0.84
N GLY A 107 16.05 13.14 -1.58
CA GLY A 107 17.42 12.74 -1.26
C GLY A 107 17.63 11.23 -1.23
N ALA A 108 18.43 10.74 -0.29
CA ALA A 108 18.81 9.33 -0.16
C ALA A 108 17.62 8.39 0.11
N ALA A 109 16.60 8.84 0.82
CA ALA A 109 15.39 8.05 1.09
C ALA A 109 14.57 7.79 -0.19
N ARG A 110 14.58 8.75 -1.14
CA ARG A 110 13.95 8.54 -2.45
C ARG A 110 14.60 7.38 -3.22
N ASP A 111 15.92 7.27 -3.15
CA ASP A 111 16.64 6.22 -3.87
C ASP A 111 16.34 4.83 -3.28
N LEU A 112 16.23 4.72 -1.95
CA LEU A 112 15.79 3.50 -1.28
C LEU A 112 14.33 3.15 -1.64
N TYR A 113 13.45 4.14 -1.65
CA TYR A 113 12.06 3.95 -2.09
C TYR A 113 11.97 3.45 -3.53
N ASN A 114 12.72 4.07 -4.44
CA ASN A 114 12.75 3.68 -5.83
C ASN A 114 13.38 2.30 -6.06
N ALA A 115 14.33 1.88 -5.22
CA ALA A 115 15.02 0.60 -5.35
C ALA A 115 14.04 -0.59 -5.35
N ALA A 116 13.02 -0.59 -4.50
CA ALA A 116 12.00 -1.65 -4.47
C ALA A 116 11.21 -1.74 -5.78
N SER A 117 10.90 -0.61 -6.41
CA SER A 117 10.22 -0.57 -7.71
C SER A 117 11.14 -0.97 -8.87
N LEU A 118 12.40 -0.51 -8.83
CA LEU A 118 13.40 -0.86 -9.84
C LEU A 118 13.73 -2.35 -9.80
N ALA A 119 13.82 -2.96 -8.61
CA ALA A 119 14.04 -4.39 -8.47
C ALA A 119 12.92 -5.21 -9.15
N THR A 120 11.65 -4.82 -9.01
CA THR A 120 10.56 -5.52 -9.71
C THR A 120 10.62 -5.35 -11.23
N ARG A 121 11.05 -4.19 -11.71
CA ARG A 121 11.28 -3.99 -13.16
C ARG A 121 12.41 -4.87 -13.68
N GLU A 122 13.55 -4.94 -12.96
CA GLU A 122 14.65 -5.80 -13.33
C GLU A 122 14.24 -7.28 -13.35
N ILE A 123 13.42 -7.75 -12.40
CA ILE A 123 12.90 -9.12 -12.42
C ILE A 123 12.10 -9.38 -13.70
N ILE A 124 11.20 -8.47 -14.09
CA ILE A 124 10.39 -8.60 -15.30
C ILE A 124 11.25 -8.52 -16.57
N GLU A 125 12.25 -7.66 -16.62
CA GLU A 125 13.18 -7.58 -17.76
C GLU A 125 13.93 -8.90 -17.94
N ARG A 126 14.45 -9.51 -16.87
CA ARG A 126 15.11 -10.81 -16.89
C ARG A 126 14.16 -11.94 -17.31
N TRP A 127 12.94 -11.93 -16.76
CA TRP A 127 11.89 -12.87 -17.13
C TRP A 127 11.56 -12.79 -18.62
N ASN A 128 11.26 -11.60 -19.13
CA ASN A 128 10.93 -11.40 -20.54
C ASN A 128 12.08 -11.78 -21.45
N SER A 129 13.31 -11.41 -21.11
CA SER A 129 14.50 -11.74 -21.88
C SER A 129 14.74 -13.27 -21.95
N THR A 130 14.46 -14.00 -20.86
CA THR A 130 14.69 -15.45 -20.77
C THR A 130 13.57 -16.26 -21.43
N THR A 131 12.31 -15.77 -21.33
CA THR A 131 11.13 -16.51 -21.79
C THR A 131 10.64 -16.08 -23.18
N GLY A 132 11.14 -14.95 -23.71
CA GLY A 132 10.65 -14.34 -24.95
C GLY A 132 9.26 -13.71 -24.82
N ARG A 133 8.81 -13.42 -23.59
CA ARG A 133 7.51 -12.77 -23.30
C ARG A 133 7.65 -11.24 -23.24
N GLU A 134 6.54 -10.58 -23.15
CA GLU A 134 6.43 -9.11 -23.02
C GLU A 134 5.49 -8.74 -21.87
N ASP A 135 5.64 -9.41 -20.71
CA ASP A 135 4.84 -9.15 -19.53
C ASP A 135 5.20 -7.77 -18.94
N ALA A 136 4.19 -7.00 -18.54
CA ALA A 136 4.40 -5.64 -18.05
C ALA A 136 4.71 -5.60 -16.54
N VAL A 137 4.18 -6.55 -15.77
CA VAL A 137 4.30 -6.62 -14.31
C VAL A 137 4.42 -8.06 -13.81
N LEU A 138 4.93 -8.24 -12.58
CA LEU A 138 5.08 -9.58 -11.97
C LEU A 138 3.78 -10.40 -11.95
N GLY A 139 2.64 -9.74 -11.73
CA GLY A 139 1.36 -10.42 -11.76
C GLY A 139 1.00 -11.02 -13.11
N ASP A 140 1.52 -10.51 -14.23
CA ASP A 140 1.33 -11.10 -15.57
C ASP A 140 2.25 -12.30 -15.75
N ALA A 141 3.49 -12.20 -15.27
CA ALA A 141 4.45 -13.32 -15.29
C ALA A 141 3.94 -14.51 -14.47
N LEU A 142 3.31 -14.28 -13.30
CA LEU A 142 2.72 -15.33 -12.48
C LEU A 142 1.54 -16.05 -13.13
N VAL A 143 0.84 -15.44 -14.06
CA VAL A 143 -0.18 -16.16 -14.86
C VAL A 143 0.45 -17.28 -15.70
N ALA A 144 1.69 -17.07 -16.17
CA ALA A 144 2.43 -18.06 -16.95
C ALA A 144 3.27 -19.02 -16.10
N ASP A 145 3.67 -18.59 -14.90
CA ASP A 145 4.49 -19.35 -13.94
C ASP A 145 3.85 -19.30 -12.54
N PRO A 146 2.70 -19.98 -12.32
CA PRO A 146 1.93 -19.86 -11.07
C PRO A 146 2.69 -20.27 -9.80
N ASN A 147 3.69 -21.12 -9.91
CA ASN A 147 4.54 -21.56 -8.81
C ASN A 147 5.81 -20.71 -8.66
N ALA A 148 6.02 -19.72 -9.52
CA ALA A 148 7.18 -18.85 -9.57
C ALA A 148 8.53 -19.61 -9.70
N GLU A 149 8.53 -20.86 -10.20
CA GLU A 149 9.74 -21.67 -10.32
C GLU A 149 10.74 -21.04 -11.30
N LYS A 150 10.25 -20.64 -12.47
CA LYS A 150 11.08 -19.99 -13.48
C LYS A 150 11.45 -18.57 -13.09
N LEU A 151 10.55 -17.84 -12.40
CA LEU A 151 10.84 -16.52 -11.84
C LEU A 151 12.01 -16.59 -10.85
N HIS A 152 12.03 -17.58 -9.95
CA HIS A 152 13.16 -17.79 -9.03
C HIS A 152 14.45 -18.17 -9.77
N GLU A 153 14.35 -19.00 -10.81
CA GLU A 153 15.52 -19.35 -11.62
C GLU A 153 16.19 -18.12 -12.24
N VAL A 154 15.41 -17.21 -12.83
CA VAL A 154 15.96 -16.01 -13.52
C VAL A 154 16.55 -14.97 -12.59
N VAL A 155 16.30 -15.05 -11.28
CA VAL A 155 16.88 -14.16 -10.26
C VAL A 155 17.85 -14.86 -9.31
N SER A 156 18.14 -16.15 -9.51
CA SER A 156 18.90 -16.98 -8.58
C SER A 156 20.34 -16.50 -8.32
N ASP A 157 20.91 -15.74 -9.25
CA ASP A 157 22.24 -15.11 -9.15
C ASP A 157 22.24 -13.79 -8.35
N ARG A 158 21.05 -13.28 -7.98
CA ARG A 158 20.85 -11.97 -7.34
C ARG A 158 20.00 -12.09 -6.07
N ALA A 159 20.65 -12.16 -4.92
CA ALA A 159 19.97 -12.32 -3.63
C ALA A 159 19.00 -11.18 -3.28
N ASP A 160 19.27 -9.97 -3.74
CA ASP A 160 18.39 -8.81 -3.56
C ASP A 160 17.09 -8.93 -4.38
N LEU A 161 17.17 -9.40 -5.63
CA LEU A 161 16.00 -9.64 -6.48
C LEU A 161 15.20 -10.84 -5.98
N THR A 162 15.88 -11.90 -5.50
CA THR A 162 15.21 -13.07 -4.89
C THR A 162 14.39 -12.62 -3.67
N ARG A 163 14.96 -11.87 -2.73
CA ARG A 163 14.20 -11.36 -1.57
C ARG A 163 13.03 -10.48 -1.99
N ARG A 164 13.21 -9.63 -3.04
CA ARG A 164 12.12 -8.79 -3.54
C ARG A 164 11.00 -9.60 -4.18
N LEU A 165 11.35 -10.66 -4.91
CA LEU A 165 10.38 -11.61 -5.46
C LEU A 165 9.63 -12.34 -4.34
N ASP A 166 10.37 -12.88 -3.36
CA ASP A 166 9.79 -13.56 -2.20
C ASP A 166 8.81 -12.67 -1.43
N HIS A 167 9.19 -11.40 -1.20
CA HIS A 167 8.29 -10.43 -0.60
C HIS A 167 7.00 -10.27 -1.42
N PHE A 168 7.13 -10.09 -2.74
CA PHE A 168 5.98 -9.92 -3.62
C PHE A 168 5.04 -11.13 -3.59
N LEU A 169 5.61 -12.35 -3.67
CA LEU A 169 4.82 -13.59 -3.62
C LEU A 169 4.14 -13.77 -2.26
N THR A 170 4.86 -13.52 -1.17
CA THR A 170 4.32 -13.61 0.19
C THR A 170 3.12 -12.67 0.38
N GLU A 171 3.25 -11.41 -0.02
CA GLU A 171 2.15 -10.44 0.10
C GLU A 171 1.00 -10.75 -0.87
N SER A 172 1.29 -10.90 -2.17
CA SER A 172 0.25 -10.95 -3.20
C SER A 172 -0.48 -12.28 -3.26
N GLU A 173 0.23 -13.39 -3.07
CA GLU A 173 -0.32 -14.73 -3.29
C GLU A 173 -0.72 -15.42 -1.97
N SER A 174 -0.22 -14.96 -0.83
CA SER A 174 -0.51 -15.57 0.47
C SER A 174 -1.24 -14.61 1.41
N ILE A 175 -0.58 -13.54 1.88
CA ILE A 175 -1.09 -12.70 2.96
C ILE A 175 -2.40 -12.00 2.58
N ILE A 176 -2.44 -11.28 1.46
CA ILE A 176 -3.62 -10.50 1.06
C ILE A 176 -4.85 -11.38 0.83
N PRO A 177 -4.76 -12.50 0.07
CA PRO A 177 -5.91 -13.40 -0.10
C PRO A 177 -6.39 -14.02 1.21
N GLU A 178 -5.47 -14.43 2.09
CA GLU A 178 -5.82 -15.05 3.36
C GLU A 178 -6.39 -14.03 4.36
N ALA A 179 -5.86 -12.81 4.43
CA ALA A 179 -6.42 -11.72 5.23
C ALA A 179 -7.86 -11.39 4.80
N SER A 180 -8.10 -11.31 3.48
CA SER A 180 -9.43 -11.08 2.93
C SER A 180 -10.42 -12.19 3.30
N LYS A 181 -10.01 -13.46 3.21
CA LYS A 181 -10.84 -14.61 3.62
C LYS A 181 -11.12 -14.59 5.12
N ALA A 182 -10.09 -14.36 5.93
CA ALA A 182 -10.20 -14.28 7.38
C ALA A 182 -11.22 -13.21 7.80
N LEU A 183 -11.10 -12.01 7.24
CA LEU A 183 -12.02 -10.92 7.51
C LEU A 183 -13.46 -11.24 7.05
N ALA A 184 -13.63 -11.82 5.87
CA ALA A 184 -14.93 -12.22 5.33
C ALA A 184 -15.63 -13.26 6.20
N CYS A 185 -14.88 -14.12 6.88
CA CYS A 185 -15.39 -15.15 7.81
C CYS A 185 -15.52 -14.65 9.26
N GLY A 186 -15.09 -13.43 9.57
CA GLY A 186 -15.04 -12.90 10.93
C GLY A 186 -13.90 -13.49 11.79
N ASP A 187 -12.93 -14.16 11.18
CA ASP A 187 -11.75 -14.71 11.86
C ASP A 187 -10.67 -13.62 12.06
N LEU A 188 -10.93 -12.76 13.05
CA LEU A 188 -10.06 -11.62 13.34
C LEU A 188 -8.68 -12.05 13.86
N GLU A 189 -8.58 -13.20 14.51
CA GLU A 189 -7.30 -13.75 14.97
C GLU A 189 -6.40 -14.11 13.78
N ARG A 190 -6.97 -14.77 12.76
CA ARG A 190 -6.25 -15.08 11.52
C ARG A 190 -5.87 -13.81 10.75
N PHE A 191 -6.78 -12.85 10.67
CA PHE A 191 -6.49 -11.54 10.07
C PHE A 191 -5.29 -10.87 10.77
N GLY A 192 -5.25 -10.88 12.11
CA GLY A 192 -4.13 -10.35 12.89
C GLY A 192 -2.81 -11.07 12.61
N ARG A 193 -2.83 -12.41 12.49
CA ARG A 193 -1.63 -13.17 12.09
C ARG A 193 -1.12 -12.77 10.70
N MET A 194 -2.01 -12.51 9.75
CA MET A 194 -1.62 -12.03 8.42
C MET A 194 -0.96 -10.65 8.49
N ALA A 195 -1.46 -9.76 9.35
CA ALA A 195 -0.82 -8.46 9.60
C ALA A 195 0.59 -8.61 10.21
N ASP A 196 0.76 -9.55 11.17
CA ASP A 196 2.07 -9.84 11.76
C ASP A 196 3.05 -10.44 10.73
N GLU A 197 2.56 -11.25 9.80
CA GLU A 197 3.38 -11.82 8.71
C GLU A 197 3.77 -10.74 7.70
N SER A 198 2.87 -9.83 7.35
CA SER A 198 3.15 -8.69 6.49
C SER A 198 4.22 -7.78 7.11
N GLN A 199 4.11 -7.47 8.41
CA GLN A 199 5.14 -6.69 9.12
C GLN A 199 6.51 -7.37 9.05
N ARG A 200 6.59 -8.66 9.30
CA ARG A 200 7.86 -9.43 9.21
C ARG A 200 8.41 -9.47 7.77
N ALA A 201 7.55 -9.68 6.78
CA ALA A 201 7.97 -9.65 5.38
C ALA A 201 8.51 -8.28 4.96
N ALA A 202 7.89 -7.20 5.44
CA ALA A 202 8.39 -5.84 5.23
C ALA A 202 9.76 -5.60 5.89
N GLU A 203 10.01 -6.16 7.08
CA GLU A 203 11.29 -6.06 7.80
C GLU A 203 12.38 -6.92 7.15
N ASP A 204 12.10 -8.19 6.90
CA ASP A 204 13.12 -9.19 6.55
C ASP A 204 13.40 -9.27 5.05
N LEU A 205 12.36 -9.11 4.21
CA LEU A 205 12.45 -9.30 2.76
C LEU A 205 12.52 -7.98 2.00
N LEU A 206 11.67 -7.01 2.34
CA LEU A 206 11.66 -5.70 1.66
C LEU A 206 12.70 -4.74 2.25
N GLY A 207 12.92 -4.79 3.56
CA GLY A 207 13.89 -3.94 4.25
C GLY A 207 13.52 -2.46 4.28
N ASN A 208 12.22 -2.16 4.29
CA ASN A 208 11.69 -0.81 4.24
C ASN A 208 11.22 -0.26 5.60
N GLN A 209 11.48 -0.98 6.68
CA GLN A 209 11.11 -0.55 8.02
C GLN A 209 12.24 0.21 8.71
N VAL A 210 11.85 1.12 9.61
CA VAL A 210 12.76 1.78 10.55
C VAL A 210 12.46 1.27 11.97
N PRO A 211 13.42 1.38 12.93
CA PRO A 211 13.20 0.88 14.29
C PRO A 211 11.89 1.38 14.93
N GLN A 212 11.50 2.62 14.62
CA GLN A 212 10.30 3.26 15.16
C GLN A 212 9.01 2.60 14.65
N THR A 213 8.91 2.27 13.36
CA THR A 213 7.72 1.60 12.81
C THR A 213 7.64 0.14 13.26
N SER A 214 8.76 -0.57 13.33
CA SER A 214 8.83 -1.92 13.92
C SER A 214 8.41 -1.93 15.39
N ALA A 215 8.90 -0.98 16.20
CA ALA A 215 8.51 -0.84 17.59
C ALA A 215 7.02 -0.54 17.76
N LEU A 216 6.46 0.35 16.94
CA LEU A 216 5.03 0.65 16.96
C LEU A 216 4.18 -0.60 16.71
N ALA A 217 4.48 -1.40 15.70
CA ALA A 217 3.74 -2.64 15.43
C ALA A 217 3.86 -3.63 16.60
N ARG A 218 5.06 -3.82 17.14
CA ARG A 218 5.32 -4.68 18.32
C ARG A 218 4.53 -4.21 19.54
N ILE A 219 4.64 -2.93 19.92
CA ILE A 219 3.96 -2.36 21.09
C ILE A 219 2.44 -2.50 20.95
N ALA A 220 1.88 -2.25 19.76
CA ALA A 220 0.45 -2.45 19.52
C ALA A 220 0.00 -3.88 19.82
N ARG A 221 0.74 -4.88 19.39
CA ARG A 221 0.46 -6.29 19.65
C ARG A 221 0.62 -6.65 21.12
N GLU A 222 1.63 -6.13 21.81
CA GLU A 222 1.83 -6.29 23.26
C GLU A 222 0.68 -5.68 24.09
N LEU A 223 0.04 -4.63 23.56
CA LEU A 223 -1.14 -3.99 24.15
C LEU A 223 -2.45 -4.71 23.82
N GLY A 224 -2.41 -5.80 23.07
CA GLY A 224 -3.59 -6.62 22.76
C GLY A 224 -4.32 -6.23 21.47
N ALA A 225 -3.73 -5.41 20.60
CA ALA A 225 -4.32 -5.19 19.26
C ALA A 225 -4.51 -6.52 18.52
N THR A 226 -5.62 -6.68 17.84
CA THR A 226 -5.94 -7.86 17.03
C THR A 226 -4.91 -8.10 15.92
N GLY A 227 -4.42 -7.03 15.30
CA GLY A 227 -3.36 -7.03 14.30
C GLY A 227 -2.74 -5.64 14.23
N ALA A 228 -1.48 -5.55 13.81
CA ALA A 228 -0.80 -4.28 13.58
C ALA A 228 0.30 -4.44 12.55
N THR A 229 0.42 -3.50 11.63
CA THR A 229 1.53 -3.42 10.68
C THR A 229 1.70 -1.99 10.15
N SER A 230 2.88 -1.69 9.66
CA SER A 230 3.15 -0.47 8.91
C SER A 230 2.41 -0.48 7.57
N PHE A 231 2.23 0.68 6.97
CA PHE A 231 1.66 0.80 5.65
C PHE A 231 2.30 1.94 4.86
N GLY A 232 2.12 1.92 3.55
CA GLY A 232 2.76 2.85 2.63
C GLY A 232 4.18 2.44 2.25
N ALA A 233 4.99 3.41 1.85
CA ALA A 233 6.33 3.18 1.29
C ALA A 233 7.37 2.63 2.28
N GLY A 234 7.12 2.75 3.58
CA GLY A 234 8.12 2.46 4.61
C GLY A 234 9.11 3.62 4.84
N PHE A 235 10.26 3.32 5.43
CA PHE A 235 11.32 4.28 5.82
C PHE A 235 10.83 5.37 6.78
N GLY A 236 9.82 5.09 7.58
CA GLY A 236 9.09 5.97 8.49
C GLY A 236 7.59 5.93 8.23
N GLY A 237 6.89 7.02 8.54
CA GLY A 237 5.46 7.15 8.30
C GLY A 237 4.60 6.53 9.40
N SER A 238 3.66 5.68 9.04
CA SER A 238 2.56 5.30 9.91
C SER A 238 2.43 3.79 10.11
N VAL A 239 1.86 3.42 11.25
CA VAL A 239 1.48 2.05 11.61
C VAL A 239 0.01 2.06 12.01
N TRP A 240 -0.75 1.05 11.59
CA TRP A 240 -2.12 0.85 12.04
C TRP A 240 -2.21 -0.33 13.00
N ALA A 241 -3.17 -0.25 13.92
CA ALA A 241 -3.59 -1.33 14.81
C ALA A 241 -5.10 -1.52 14.70
N LEU A 242 -5.58 -2.77 14.69
CA LEU A 242 -6.99 -3.12 14.72
C LEU A 242 -7.41 -3.43 16.16
N VAL A 243 -8.40 -2.71 16.67
CA VAL A 243 -8.88 -2.84 18.06
C VAL A 243 -10.41 -2.71 18.14
N PRO A 244 -11.04 -3.21 19.23
CA PRO A 244 -12.47 -2.96 19.48
C PRO A 244 -12.76 -1.45 19.59
N ASN A 245 -13.90 -1.01 19.06
CA ASN A 245 -14.33 0.40 19.08
C ASN A 245 -14.32 1.00 20.49
N ALA A 246 -14.79 0.23 21.47
CA ALA A 246 -14.89 0.70 22.86
C ALA A 246 -13.52 0.96 23.50
N GLU A 247 -12.48 0.30 23.03
CA GLU A 247 -11.13 0.38 23.57
C GLU A 247 -10.25 1.37 22.81
N ALA A 248 -10.64 1.76 21.59
CA ALA A 248 -9.80 2.53 20.67
C ALA A 248 -9.26 3.85 21.24
N PRO A 249 -10.01 4.67 21.97
CA PRO A 249 -9.47 5.92 22.54
C PRO A 249 -8.42 5.70 23.64
N GLU A 250 -8.65 4.74 24.54
CA GLU A 250 -7.70 4.40 25.61
C GLU A 250 -6.46 3.71 25.04
N PHE A 251 -6.67 2.78 24.10
CA PHE A 251 -5.60 2.12 23.36
C PHE A 251 -4.69 3.14 22.65
N ALA A 252 -5.25 4.11 21.94
CA ALA A 252 -4.50 5.14 21.24
C ALA A 252 -3.59 5.95 22.19
N SER A 253 -4.12 6.35 23.35
CA SER A 253 -3.37 7.07 24.37
C SER A 253 -2.24 6.23 24.98
N THR A 254 -2.54 4.99 25.32
CA THR A 254 -1.58 4.05 25.94
C THR A 254 -0.48 3.69 24.94
N TRP A 255 -0.84 3.42 23.70
CA TRP A 255 0.10 3.07 22.64
C TRP A 255 1.06 4.23 22.36
N LEU A 256 0.55 5.44 22.21
CA LEU A 256 1.38 6.63 22.02
C LEU A 256 2.27 6.89 23.25
N GLY A 257 1.77 6.68 24.46
CA GLY A 257 2.55 6.81 25.70
C GLY A 257 3.75 5.87 25.72
N LYS A 258 3.53 4.56 25.50
CA LYS A 258 4.61 3.57 25.46
C LYS A 258 5.61 3.83 24.34
N TYR A 259 5.14 4.29 23.18
CA TYR A 259 6.03 4.67 22.10
C TYR A 259 6.92 5.87 22.48
N ARG A 260 6.38 6.87 23.19
CA ARG A 260 7.13 8.03 23.69
C ARG A 260 8.19 7.65 24.73
N ASP A 261 7.91 6.64 25.54
CA ASP A 261 8.87 6.14 26.53
C ASP A 261 10.09 5.51 25.85
N GLU A 262 9.92 4.91 24.66
CA GLU A 262 10.96 4.21 23.93
C GLU A 262 11.68 5.13 22.90
N TYR A 263 10.96 6.09 22.30
CA TYR A 263 11.43 6.99 21.24
C TYR A 263 11.03 8.45 21.52
N SER A 264 11.61 9.06 22.55
CA SER A 264 11.19 10.37 23.05
C SER A 264 11.40 11.53 22.08
N GLU A 265 12.41 11.45 21.21
CA GLU A 265 12.71 12.52 20.23
C GLU A 265 11.70 12.52 19.08
N GLU A 266 11.54 11.40 18.39
CA GLU A 266 10.67 11.27 17.21
C GLU A 266 9.20 11.34 17.61
N ALA A 267 8.86 10.74 18.74
CA ALA A 267 7.49 10.71 19.25
C ALA A 267 6.95 12.10 19.69
N GLY A 268 7.82 13.10 19.77
CA GLY A 268 7.39 14.50 19.98
C GLY A 268 6.45 15.01 18.89
N GLN A 269 6.58 14.49 17.68
CA GLN A 269 5.73 14.83 16.52
C GLN A 269 4.72 13.71 16.19
N ALA A 270 4.72 12.61 16.95
CA ALA A 270 3.79 11.52 16.72
C ALA A 270 2.36 11.92 17.07
N VAL A 271 1.43 11.53 16.21
CA VAL A 271 -0.01 11.76 16.39
C VAL A 271 -0.80 10.48 16.16
N THR A 272 -1.94 10.37 16.83
CA THR A 272 -2.86 9.23 16.68
C THR A 272 -4.14 9.64 15.98
N VAL A 273 -4.70 8.74 15.20
CA VAL A 273 -6.00 8.88 14.57
C VAL A 273 -6.78 7.60 14.77
N VAL A 274 -8.01 7.70 15.29
CA VAL A 274 -8.97 6.58 15.32
C VAL A 274 -9.88 6.72 14.11
N THR A 275 -9.99 5.67 13.31
CA THR A 275 -10.74 5.72 12.06
C THR A 275 -11.35 4.39 11.68
N ARG A 276 -12.21 4.40 10.68
CA ARG A 276 -12.82 3.24 10.03
C ARG A 276 -12.81 3.46 8.51
N PRO A 277 -13.00 2.40 7.69
CA PRO A 277 -13.13 2.58 6.26
C PRO A 277 -14.28 3.56 5.93
N GLY A 278 -13.93 4.64 5.26
CA GLY A 278 -14.84 5.70 4.86
C GLY A 278 -15.16 5.68 3.35
N PRO A 279 -16.05 6.59 2.89
CA PRO A 279 -16.38 6.73 1.49
C PRO A 279 -15.19 7.25 0.68
N SER A 280 -15.26 7.10 -0.65
CA SER A 280 -14.30 7.68 -1.58
C SER A 280 -14.29 9.22 -1.53
N ALA A 281 -13.20 9.79 -2.02
CA ALA A 281 -13.09 11.23 -2.21
C ALA A 281 -14.25 11.75 -3.05
N ARG A 282 -14.87 12.84 -2.61
CA ARG A 282 -16.02 13.47 -3.26
C ARG A 282 -15.95 14.97 -3.14
N ARG A 283 -16.62 15.66 -4.05
CA ARG A 283 -16.88 17.09 -3.91
C ARG A 283 -17.76 17.32 -2.68
N LEU A 284 -17.41 18.32 -1.91
CA LEU A 284 -18.27 18.86 -0.85
C LEU A 284 -19.08 20.00 -1.47
N ASP A 285 -20.39 19.96 -1.27
CA ASP A 285 -21.32 21.01 -1.72
C ASP A 285 -21.15 22.30 -0.89
#